data_ba8c5853fd3bf207ea87dd273210a25a
#
_entry.id   ba8c5853fd3bf207ea87dd273210a25a
#
_cell.length_a   1.000
_cell.length_b   1.000
_cell.length_c   1.000
_cell.angle_alpha   90.00
_cell.angle_beta   90.00
_cell.angle_gamma   90.00
#
_symmetry.space_group_name_H-M   'P 1'
#
loop_
_entity.id
_entity.type
_entity.pdbx_description
1 polymer ?
#
loop_
_entity_poly.entity_id
_entity_poly.type
_entity_poly.pdbx_seq_one_letter_code
_entity_poly.pdbx_strand_id
1 'polypeptide(L)'
;QSYIDDALDLIEFANGPVTSKWGKLRADMGHPAPFNLKQIGIGNEQWGPMYPERLQKFMEQIHAKYPKIKICGSSGPSADGKDFDYGWEQMRKLGVDMVDEHYYKSPEWFRSNASRYDKYDRKGPKVFAGEYAAHAKNDPNSWEAALSEAAFMTGLERNADVVYQATYAPLFAHVEGWQWRPDLIWFDNLTSVRSANYYVQQLYGVNKGTNVLKLTENGKAVAGENGLYASACFDKATKSYIV
;
A
#
# COMPACT_ATOMS: atom_id res chain seq x y z
N GLN A 1 -18.56 19.88 -2.36
CA GLN A 1 -17.52 20.94 -2.40
C GLN A 1 -16.70 20.95 -1.11
N SER A 2 -17.31 20.88 0.09
CA SER A 2 -16.59 20.95 1.38
C SER A 2 -15.45 19.91 1.50
N TYR A 3 -15.66 18.67 1.12
CA TYR A 3 -14.60 17.64 1.17
C TYR A 3 -13.44 17.94 0.20
N ILE A 4 -13.68 18.61 -0.91
CA ILE A 4 -12.60 19.05 -1.80
C ILE A 4 -11.81 20.18 -1.14
N ASP A 5 -12.52 21.11 -0.49
CA ASP A 5 -11.87 22.20 0.26
C ASP A 5 -11.02 21.65 1.40
N ASP A 6 -11.52 20.63 2.13
CA ASP A 6 -10.77 19.93 3.18
C ASP A 6 -9.47 19.27 2.62
N ALA A 7 -9.55 18.65 1.43
CA ALA A 7 -8.38 18.06 0.78
C ALA A 7 -7.35 19.14 0.36
N LEU A 8 -7.81 20.29 -0.15
CA LEU A 8 -6.95 21.41 -0.50
C LEU A 8 -6.29 22.04 0.74
N ASP A 9 -7.05 22.16 1.83
CA ASP A 9 -6.57 22.67 3.12
C ASP A 9 -5.54 21.71 3.74
N LEU A 10 -5.74 20.39 3.64
CA LEU A 10 -4.76 19.39 4.05
C LEU A 10 -3.42 19.53 3.29
N ILE A 11 -3.50 19.70 1.98
CA ILE A 11 -2.28 19.90 1.17
C ILE A 11 -1.60 21.22 1.56
N GLU A 12 -2.34 22.29 1.78
CA GLU A 12 -1.80 23.57 2.25
C GLU A 12 -1.19 23.43 3.65
N PHE A 13 -1.84 22.71 4.56
CA PHE A 13 -1.26 22.43 5.87
C PHE A 13 0.08 21.71 5.75
N ALA A 14 0.14 20.66 4.93
CA ALA A 14 1.36 19.88 4.77
C ALA A 14 2.49 20.66 4.06
N ASN A 15 2.19 21.44 3.04
CA ASN A 15 3.17 21.98 2.11
C ASN A 15 3.19 23.51 2.00
N GLY A 16 2.16 24.20 2.50
CA GLY A 16 2.03 25.65 2.39
C GLY A 16 3.11 26.42 3.15
N PRO A 17 3.42 27.65 2.70
CA PRO A 17 4.36 28.50 3.41
C PRO A 17 3.78 28.93 4.77
N VAL A 18 4.64 29.28 5.72
CA VAL A 18 4.23 29.75 7.06
C VAL A 18 3.39 31.04 7.05
N THR A 19 3.32 31.71 5.90
CA THR A 19 2.48 32.90 5.68
C THR A 19 1.07 32.57 5.23
N SER A 20 0.79 31.32 4.83
CA SER A 20 -0.57 30.85 4.50
C SER A 20 -1.33 30.45 5.75
N LYS A 21 -2.66 30.37 5.67
CA LYS A 21 -3.52 30.02 6.80
C LYS A 21 -3.10 28.71 7.47
N TRP A 22 -3.02 27.64 6.68
CA TRP A 22 -2.77 26.30 7.20
C TRP A 22 -1.28 26.04 7.39
N GLY A 23 -0.40 26.62 6.57
CA GLY A 23 1.04 26.57 6.80
C GLY A 23 1.46 27.29 8.08
N LYS A 24 0.75 28.38 8.46
CA LYS A 24 0.94 29.06 9.75
C LYS A 24 0.55 28.13 10.90
N LEU A 25 -0.61 27.48 10.82
CA LEU A 25 -1.05 26.55 11.86
C LEU A 25 -0.03 25.42 12.07
N ARG A 26 0.48 24.82 10.98
CA ARG A 26 1.57 23.82 11.06
C ARG A 26 2.79 24.38 11.81
N ALA A 27 3.19 25.61 11.49
CA ALA A 27 4.33 26.26 12.16
C ALA A 27 4.08 26.51 13.64
N ASP A 28 2.88 26.99 14.00
CA ASP A 28 2.46 27.22 15.38
C ASP A 28 2.42 25.90 16.20
N MET A 29 2.20 24.75 15.53
CA MET A 29 2.30 23.41 16.12
C MET A 29 3.76 22.89 16.24
N GLY A 30 4.75 23.68 15.95
CA GLY A 30 6.18 23.34 16.07
C GLY A 30 6.83 22.81 14.80
N HIS A 31 6.13 22.82 13.65
CA HIS A 31 6.61 22.30 12.36
C HIS A 31 6.69 23.39 11.28
N PRO A 32 7.64 24.36 11.36
CA PRO A 32 7.70 25.45 10.40
C PRO A 32 8.10 24.98 8.97
N ALA A 33 8.89 23.91 8.86
CA ALA A 33 9.24 23.35 7.55
C ALA A 33 8.07 22.57 6.93
N PRO A 34 7.85 22.62 5.60
CA PRO A 34 6.88 21.79 4.90
C PRO A 34 7.16 20.30 5.08
N PHE A 35 6.10 19.48 5.20
CA PHE A 35 6.23 18.03 5.24
C PHE A 35 6.53 17.40 3.88
N ASN A 36 6.44 18.18 2.82
CA ASN A 36 6.74 17.74 1.46
C ASN A 36 5.86 16.60 0.98
N LEU A 37 4.55 16.68 1.28
CA LEU A 37 3.54 15.75 0.81
C LEU A 37 3.60 15.65 -0.71
N LYS A 38 3.68 14.44 -1.24
CA LYS A 38 3.82 14.17 -2.69
C LYS A 38 2.56 13.55 -3.30
N GLN A 39 1.73 12.93 -2.48
CA GLN A 39 0.57 12.19 -2.94
C GLN A 39 -0.56 12.25 -1.90
N ILE A 40 -1.78 12.06 -2.38
CA ILE A 40 -2.97 11.96 -1.54
C ILE A 40 -3.87 10.84 -2.07
N GLY A 41 -4.41 10.03 -1.16
CA GLY A 41 -5.46 9.06 -1.44
C GLY A 41 -6.83 9.72 -1.34
N ILE A 42 -7.69 9.48 -2.31
CA ILE A 42 -9.06 10.02 -2.33
C ILE A 42 -10.06 8.87 -2.20
N GLY A 43 -10.63 8.76 -1.01
CA GLY A 43 -11.55 7.68 -0.66
C GLY A 43 -10.83 6.46 -0.07
N ASN A 44 -11.58 5.62 0.62
CA ASN A 44 -11.14 4.33 1.15
C ASN A 44 -12.14 3.26 0.71
N GLU A 45 -11.66 2.19 0.08
CA GLU A 45 -12.49 1.07 -0.40
C GLU A 45 -13.70 1.51 -1.24
N GLN A 46 -13.56 2.62 -1.97
CA GLN A 46 -14.65 3.16 -2.77
C GLN A 46 -14.89 2.31 -4.01
N TRP A 47 -16.15 2.08 -4.33
CA TRP A 47 -16.59 1.25 -5.44
C TRP A 47 -17.87 1.81 -6.11
N GLY A 48 -18.24 1.25 -7.26
CA GLY A 48 -19.42 1.62 -8.00
C GLY A 48 -19.29 2.91 -8.82
N PRO A 49 -20.32 3.25 -9.62
CA PRO A 49 -20.21 4.28 -10.67
C PRO A 49 -20.07 5.70 -10.15
N MET A 50 -20.59 6.01 -8.96
CA MET A 50 -20.49 7.35 -8.38
C MET A 50 -19.08 7.75 -7.95
N TYR A 51 -18.23 6.77 -7.64
CA TYR A 51 -16.90 7.07 -7.16
C TYR A 51 -15.99 7.71 -8.22
N PRO A 52 -15.86 7.17 -9.45
CA PRO A 52 -15.05 7.81 -10.49
C PRO A 52 -15.48 9.25 -10.81
N GLU A 53 -16.79 9.52 -10.84
CA GLU A 53 -17.33 10.87 -11.08
C GLU A 53 -16.92 11.87 -9.98
N ARG A 54 -16.92 11.41 -8.73
CA ARG A 54 -16.48 12.21 -7.57
C ARG A 54 -14.98 12.41 -7.58
N LEU A 55 -14.21 11.33 -7.82
CA LEU A 55 -12.76 11.37 -7.88
C LEU A 55 -12.27 12.35 -8.95
N GLN A 56 -12.90 12.36 -10.12
CA GLN A 56 -12.57 13.30 -11.19
C GLN A 56 -12.66 14.76 -10.70
N LYS A 57 -13.70 15.12 -9.96
CA LYS A 57 -13.87 16.49 -9.41
C LYS A 57 -12.75 16.84 -8.40
N PHE A 58 -12.34 15.89 -7.56
CA PHE A 58 -11.19 16.08 -6.67
C PHE A 58 -9.91 16.32 -7.48
N MET A 59 -9.63 15.46 -8.48
CA MET A 59 -8.45 15.56 -9.33
C MET A 59 -8.37 16.94 -10.03
N GLU A 60 -9.46 17.38 -10.63
CA GLU A 60 -9.54 18.68 -11.32
C GLU A 60 -9.18 19.85 -10.39
N GLN A 61 -9.77 19.88 -9.18
CA GLN A 61 -9.55 20.96 -8.22
C GLN A 61 -8.16 20.88 -7.57
N ILE A 62 -7.71 19.69 -7.23
CA ILE A 62 -6.37 19.50 -6.65
C ILE A 62 -5.30 19.87 -7.67
N HIS A 63 -5.39 19.38 -8.91
CA HIS A 63 -4.37 19.68 -9.92
C HIS A 63 -4.39 21.12 -10.41
N ALA A 64 -5.53 21.81 -10.34
CA ALA A 64 -5.61 23.25 -10.62
C ALA A 64 -4.74 24.08 -9.64
N LYS A 65 -4.69 23.68 -8.36
CA LYS A 65 -3.92 24.39 -7.32
C LYS A 65 -2.54 23.75 -7.06
N TYR A 66 -2.46 22.43 -7.13
CA TYR A 66 -1.28 21.63 -6.79
C TYR A 66 -0.97 20.58 -7.88
N PRO A 67 -0.49 20.99 -9.06
CA PRO A 67 -0.36 20.12 -10.23
C PRO A 67 0.68 18.98 -10.08
N LYS A 68 1.50 19.02 -9.02
CA LYS A 68 2.52 18.00 -8.75
C LYS A 68 2.10 16.96 -7.71
N ILE A 69 0.94 17.14 -7.08
CA ILE A 69 0.41 16.16 -6.14
C ILE A 69 -0.12 14.95 -6.93
N LYS A 70 0.37 13.78 -6.60
CA LYS A 70 -0.08 12.52 -7.16
C LYS A 70 -1.38 12.09 -6.51
N ILE A 71 -2.27 11.52 -7.31
CA ILE A 71 -3.56 11.02 -6.83
C ILE A 71 -3.55 9.48 -6.79
N CYS A 72 -3.92 8.93 -5.63
CA CYS A 72 -4.21 7.52 -5.45
C CYS A 72 -5.73 7.34 -5.39
N GLY A 73 -6.27 6.55 -6.30
CA GLY A 73 -7.68 6.16 -6.31
C GLY A 73 -7.84 4.72 -5.80
N SER A 74 -9.07 4.32 -5.49
CA SER A 74 -9.40 3.01 -4.94
C SER A 74 -9.92 2.06 -6.02
N SER A 75 -9.54 0.78 -5.94
CA SER A 75 -10.14 -0.31 -6.72
C SER A 75 -11.30 -1.01 -6.01
N GLY A 76 -11.72 -0.50 -4.85
CA GLY A 76 -12.75 -1.09 -3.99
C GLY A 76 -12.19 -1.98 -2.89
N PRO A 77 -13.07 -2.64 -2.12
CA PRO A 77 -12.68 -3.44 -0.95
C PRO A 77 -12.20 -4.86 -1.29
N SER A 78 -12.31 -5.25 -2.57
CA SER A 78 -12.04 -6.64 -3.01
C SER A 78 -10.77 -6.74 -3.83
N ALA A 79 -10.06 -7.85 -3.69
CA ALA A 79 -8.84 -8.14 -4.43
C ALA A 79 -9.07 -8.57 -5.90
N ASP A 80 -10.31 -8.88 -6.25
CA ASP A 80 -10.72 -9.46 -7.54
C ASP A 80 -12.23 -9.30 -7.76
N GLY A 81 -12.71 -9.65 -8.96
CA GLY A 81 -14.12 -9.66 -9.32
C GLY A 81 -14.57 -8.37 -10.03
N LYS A 82 -15.88 -8.31 -10.34
CA LYS A 82 -16.45 -7.26 -11.22
C LYS A 82 -16.20 -5.85 -10.73
N ASP A 83 -16.31 -5.60 -9.42
CA ASP A 83 -16.14 -4.25 -8.87
C ASP A 83 -14.66 -3.84 -8.89
N PHE A 84 -13.75 -4.78 -8.62
CA PHE A 84 -12.31 -4.58 -8.78
C PHE A 84 -11.93 -4.27 -10.23
N ASP A 85 -12.40 -5.07 -11.18
CA ASP A 85 -12.13 -4.90 -12.60
C ASP A 85 -12.67 -3.55 -13.11
N TYR A 86 -13.90 -3.20 -12.71
CA TYR A 86 -14.50 -1.91 -12.99
C TYR A 86 -13.70 -0.75 -12.39
N GLY A 87 -13.32 -0.87 -11.11
CA GLY A 87 -12.50 0.12 -10.42
C GLY A 87 -11.20 0.39 -11.17
N TRP A 88 -10.46 -0.66 -11.52
CA TRP A 88 -9.24 -0.54 -12.31
C TRP A 88 -9.44 0.09 -13.68
N GLU A 89 -10.50 -0.30 -14.40
CA GLU A 89 -10.85 0.30 -15.68
C GLU A 89 -11.07 1.82 -15.55
N GLN A 90 -11.83 2.24 -14.54
CA GLN A 90 -12.10 3.66 -14.30
C GLN A 90 -10.84 4.42 -13.89
N MET A 91 -9.99 3.85 -13.01
CA MET A 91 -8.74 4.48 -12.59
C MET A 91 -7.79 4.69 -13.78
N ARG A 92 -7.70 3.73 -14.71
CA ARG A 92 -6.94 3.90 -15.96
C ARG A 92 -7.53 5.00 -16.85
N LYS A 93 -8.85 5.08 -17.00
CA LYS A 93 -9.53 6.12 -17.79
C LYS A 93 -9.31 7.52 -17.22
N LEU A 94 -9.34 7.65 -15.91
CA LEU A 94 -9.09 8.92 -15.22
C LEU A 94 -7.60 9.31 -15.21
N GLY A 95 -6.70 8.37 -15.45
CA GLY A 95 -5.26 8.62 -15.44
C GLY A 95 -4.73 8.93 -14.04
N VAL A 96 -5.22 8.26 -13.01
CA VAL A 96 -4.66 8.37 -11.66
C VAL A 96 -3.22 7.89 -11.63
N ASP A 97 -2.41 8.40 -10.69
CA ASP A 97 -1.01 8.00 -10.56
C ASP A 97 -0.89 6.61 -9.94
N MET A 98 -1.75 6.28 -8.99
CA MET A 98 -1.75 5.02 -8.27
C MET A 98 -3.18 4.51 -8.03
N VAL A 99 -3.27 3.20 -7.86
CA VAL A 99 -4.50 2.50 -7.46
C VAL A 99 -4.25 1.77 -6.16
N ASP A 100 -5.11 2.02 -5.18
CA ASP A 100 -5.13 1.34 -3.90
C ASP A 100 -5.86 0.02 -4.02
N GLU A 101 -5.18 -1.07 -3.69
CA GLU A 101 -5.70 -2.44 -3.69
C GLU A 101 -5.68 -3.02 -2.27
N HIS A 102 -6.75 -3.70 -1.88
CA HIS A 102 -6.90 -4.33 -0.56
C HIS A 102 -7.06 -5.84 -0.67
N TYR A 103 -6.37 -6.61 0.21
CA TYR A 103 -6.39 -8.07 0.22
C TYR A 103 -6.56 -8.63 1.63
N TYR A 104 -7.77 -8.99 1.99
CA TYR A 104 -8.06 -9.77 3.18
C TYR A 104 -8.50 -11.17 2.75
N LYS A 105 -7.55 -12.07 2.59
CA LYS A 105 -7.74 -13.37 1.95
C LYS A 105 -7.07 -14.49 2.77
N SER A 106 -7.33 -15.76 2.38
CA SER A 106 -6.71 -16.90 3.04
C SER A 106 -5.21 -17.02 2.74
N PRO A 107 -4.43 -17.75 3.58
CA PRO A 107 -3.02 -18.05 3.31
C PRO A 107 -2.77 -18.68 1.93
N GLU A 108 -3.68 -19.55 1.47
CA GLU A 108 -3.58 -20.18 0.14
C GLU A 108 -3.70 -19.15 -0.97
N TRP A 109 -4.60 -18.17 -0.81
CA TRP A 109 -4.75 -17.09 -1.79
C TRP A 109 -3.44 -16.29 -1.90
N PHE A 110 -2.81 -15.92 -0.78
CA PHE A 110 -1.54 -15.18 -0.78
C PHE A 110 -0.45 -15.95 -1.52
N ARG A 111 -0.29 -17.24 -1.22
CA ARG A 111 0.69 -18.10 -1.89
C ARG A 111 0.42 -18.24 -3.39
N SER A 112 -0.83 -18.46 -3.78
CA SER A 112 -1.20 -18.63 -5.20
C SER A 112 -1.15 -17.32 -6.00
N ASN A 113 -1.12 -16.18 -5.35
CA ASN A 113 -1.06 -14.84 -5.98
C ASN A 113 0.33 -14.17 -5.91
N ALA A 114 1.39 -14.88 -5.55
CA ALA A 114 2.75 -14.35 -5.56
C ALA A 114 3.22 -13.85 -6.95
N SER A 115 2.53 -14.23 -8.03
CA SER A 115 2.77 -13.77 -9.42
C SER A 115 1.76 -12.72 -9.89
N ARG A 116 0.90 -12.19 -9.01
CA ARG A 116 -0.20 -11.28 -9.36
C ARG A 116 0.24 -10.14 -10.29
N TYR A 117 1.34 -9.49 -9.95
CA TYR A 117 1.80 -8.28 -10.62
C TYR A 117 2.72 -8.51 -11.83
N ASP A 118 3.10 -9.76 -12.11
CA ASP A 118 4.03 -10.09 -13.19
C ASP A 118 3.52 -9.65 -14.58
N LYS A 119 2.20 -9.56 -14.75
CA LYS A 119 1.54 -9.18 -15.99
C LYS A 119 0.89 -7.79 -15.99
N TYR A 120 1.02 -7.01 -14.91
CA TYR A 120 0.47 -5.66 -14.88
C TYR A 120 1.17 -4.75 -15.87
N ASP A 121 0.42 -3.80 -16.44
CA ASP A 121 0.97 -2.80 -17.35
C ASP A 121 1.96 -1.88 -16.61
N ARG A 122 3.22 -1.90 -17.08
CA ARG A 122 4.30 -1.08 -16.48
C ARG A 122 4.15 0.41 -16.79
N LYS A 123 3.34 0.78 -17.78
CA LYS A 123 3.08 2.17 -18.19
C LYS A 123 1.83 2.76 -17.56
N GLY A 124 0.95 1.93 -17.02
CA GLY A 124 -0.28 2.34 -16.35
C GLY A 124 -0.06 2.90 -14.94
N PRO A 125 -1.16 3.17 -14.21
CA PRO A 125 -1.11 3.54 -12.82
C PRO A 125 -0.31 2.53 -11.99
N LYS A 126 0.39 3.03 -10.98
CA LYS A 126 1.13 2.18 -10.05
C LYS A 126 0.19 1.60 -9.00
N VAL A 127 0.64 0.58 -8.30
CA VAL A 127 -0.12 -0.07 -7.23
C VAL A 127 0.36 0.44 -5.88
N PHE A 128 -0.59 0.79 -5.05
CA PHE A 128 -0.47 0.84 -3.61
C PHE A 128 -1.24 -0.35 -3.03
N ALA A 129 -0.56 -1.36 -2.49
CA ALA A 129 -1.18 -2.41 -1.71
C ALA A 129 -1.46 -1.86 -0.31
N GLY A 130 -2.54 -1.05 -0.19
CA GLY A 130 -2.77 -0.19 0.97
C GLY A 130 -3.24 -0.92 2.20
N GLU A 131 -3.94 -2.04 2.02
CA GLU A 131 -4.35 -2.89 3.14
C GLU A 131 -4.25 -4.36 2.75
N TYR A 132 -3.53 -5.15 3.55
CA TYR A 132 -3.55 -6.60 3.40
C TYR A 132 -3.21 -7.31 4.69
N ALA A 133 -3.83 -8.48 4.86
CA ALA A 133 -3.49 -9.46 5.89
C ALA A 133 -3.99 -10.84 5.48
N ALA A 134 -3.20 -11.87 5.76
CA ALA A 134 -3.61 -13.25 5.56
C ALA A 134 -4.52 -13.71 6.71
N HIS A 135 -5.76 -14.07 6.39
CA HIS A 135 -6.76 -14.54 7.33
C HIS A 135 -6.71 -16.05 7.44
N ALA A 136 -5.82 -16.60 8.27
CA ALA A 136 -5.81 -18.02 8.60
C ALA A 136 -7.04 -18.37 9.47
N LYS A 137 -7.71 -19.48 9.16
CA LYS A 137 -9.04 -19.82 9.69
C LYS A 137 -9.08 -19.93 11.22
N ASN A 138 -8.06 -20.54 11.82
CA ASN A 138 -8.08 -20.87 13.26
C ASN A 138 -7.25 -19.89 14.10
N ASP A 139 -6.21 -19.31 13.50
CA ASP A 139 -5.32 -18.35 14.16
C ASP A 139 -4.86 -17.30 13.13
N PRO A 140 -5.52 -16.14 13.10
CA PRO A 140 -5.23 -15.10 12.12
C PRO A 140 -3.79 -14.57 12.14
N ASN A 141 -3.12 -14.54 13.29
CA ASN A 141 -1.71 -14.14 13.42
C ASN A 141 -0.75 -15.33 13.47
N SER A 142 -1.12 -16.47 12.90
CA SER A 142 -0.34 -17.69 12.91
C SER A 142 0.95 -17.58 12.08
N TRP A 143 1.86 -18.51 12.33
CA TRP A 143 3.06 -18.67 11.51
C TRP A 143 2.73 -18.95 10.04
N GLU A 144 1.66 -19.68 9.78
CA GLU A 144 1.17 -19.94 8.41
C GLU A 144 0.76 -18.63 7.71
N ALA A 145 0.01 -17.77 8.38
CA ALA A 145 -0.37 -16.45 7.85
C ALA A 145 0.88 -15.64 7.51
N ALA A 146 1.84 -15.54 8.43
CA ALA A 146 3.08 -14.80 8.23
C ALA A 146 3.91 -15.32 7.04
N LEU A 147 4.06 -16.64 6.90
CA LEU A 147 4.78 -17.25 5.77
C LEU A 147 4.07 -17.03 4.44
N SER A 148 2.75 -17.05 4.43
CA SER A 148 1.98 -16.80 3.20
C SER A 148 2.09 -15.34 2.74
N GLU A 149 2.11 -14.40 3.66
CA GLU A 149 2.40 -12.99 3.36
C GLU A 149 3.84 -12.82 2.87
N ALA A 150 4.83 -13.47 3.50
CA ALA A 150 6.20 -13.45 3.03
C ALA A 150 6.32 -13.94 1.58
N ALA A 151 5.65 -15.04 1.24
CA ALA A 151 5.58 -15.57 -0.12
C ALA A 151 5.00 -14.54 -1.12
N PHE A 152 3.89 -13.88 -0.75
CA PHE A 152 3.28 -12.85 -1.57
C PHE A 152 4.19 -11.62 -1.73
N MET A 153 4.89 -11.21 -0.66
CA MET A 153 5.79 -10.05 -0.66
C MET A 153 6.99 -10.24 -1.60
N THR A 154 7.42 -11.47 -1.89
CA THR A 154 8.43 -11.71 -2.95
C THR A 154 7.92 -11.20 -4.31
N GLY A 155 6.62 -11.33 -4.57
CA GLY A 155 5.97 -10.81 -5.77
C GLY A 155 5.87 -9.28 -5.78
N LEU A 156 5.62 -8.65 -4.62
CA LEU A 156 5.61 -7.19 -4.50
C LEU A 156 7.00 -6.63 -4.79
N GLU A 157 8.05 -7.18 -4.17
CA GLU A 157 9.43 -6.73 -4.36
C GLU A 157 9.90 -6.96 -5.81
N ARG A 158 9.65 -8.14 -6.39
CA ARG A 158 10.01 -8.45 -7.78
C ARG A 158 9.38 -7.48 -8.77
N ASN A 159 8.20 -6.95 -8.47
CA ASN A 159 7.44 -6.03 -9.29
C ASN A 159 7.46 -4.58 -8.74
N ALA A 160 8.54 -4.13 -8.11
CA ALA A 160 8.66 -2.79 -7.54
C ALA A 160 8.58 -1.65 -8.58
N ASP A 161 8.65 -1.96 -9.87
CA ASP A 161 8.37 -1.04 -10.97
C ASP A 161 6.86 -0.80 -11.21
N VAL A 162 6.00 -1.62 -10.61
CA VAL A 162 4.53 -1.49 -10.57
C VAL A 162 4.04 -1.23 -9.17
N VAL A 163 4.45 -2.02 -8.19
CA VAL A 163 4.04 -1.89 -6.79
C VAL A 163 4.96 -0.91 -6.08
N TYR A 164 4.47 0.31 -5.89
CA TYR A 164 5.30 1.38 -5.30
C TYR A 164 5.25 1.40 -3.80
N GLN A 165 4.14 0.96 -3.21
CA GLN A 165 3.93 0.96 -1.77
C GLN A 165 3.13 -0.26 -1.36
N ALA A 166 3.39 -0.75 -0.15
CA ALA A 166 2.62 -1.82 0.48
C ALA A 166 2.58 -1.58 2.00
N THR A 167 1.41 -1.71 2.60
CA THR A 167 1.18 -1.49 4.03
C THR A 167 0.27 -2.57 4.60
N TYR A 168 0.68 -3.13 5.72
CA TYR A 168 -0.15 -4.09 6.45
C TYR A 168 -1.29 -3.38 7.19
N ALA A 169 -2.46 -3.99 7.24
CA ALA A 169 -3.58 -3.49 8.02
C ALA A 169 -4.40 -4.66 8.61
N PRO A 170 -5.00 -4.46 9.82
CA PRO A 170 -4.81 -3.34 10.76
C PRO A 170 -3.43 -3.35 11.45
N LEU A 171 -2.99 -2.16 11.88
CA LEU A 171 -1.66 -1.99 12.45
C LEU A 171 -1.62 -2.29 13.95
N PHE A 172 -2.59 -1.77 14.72
CA PHE A 172 -2.61 -1.84 16.17
C PHE A 172 -3.94 -2.37 16.70
N ALA A 173 -3.87 -3.25 17.72
CA ALA A 173 -5.04 -3.65 18.50
C ALA A 173 -4.74 -3.68 19.99
N HIS A 174 -5.64 -3.09 20.78
CA HIS A 174 -5.63 -3.24 22.22
C HIS A 174 -6.20 -4.60 22.61
N VAL A 175 -5.54 -5.34 23.52
CA VAL A 175 -5.93 -6.72 23.87
C VAL A 175 -7.35 -6.86 24.42
N GLU A 176 -7.89 -5.81 25.01
CA GLU A 176 -9.24 -5.78 25.56
C GLU A 176 -10.27 -5.06 24.67
N GLY A 177 -9.85 -4.39 23.59
CA GLY A 177 -10.71 -3.50 22.81
C GLY A 177 -10.53 -3.58 21.30
N TRP A 178 -10.10 -4.72 20.78
CA TRP A 178 -9.95 -4.93 19.35
C TRP A 178 -11.29 -5.15 18.64
N GLN A 179 -11.37 -4.71 17.37
CA GLN A 179 -12.54 -4.92 16.51
C GLN A 179 -12.27 -5.91 15.38
N TRP A 180 -11.00 -6.02 14.95
CA TRP A 180 -10.56 -6.83 13.83
C TRP A 180 -9.42 -7.76 14.24
N ARG A 181 -9.27 -8.84 13.49
CA ARG A 181 -8.11 -9.75 13.51
C ARG A 181 -7.85 -10.25 12.09
N PRO A 182 -6.59 -10.44 11.68
CA PRO A 182 -5.35 -10.26 12.44
C PRO A 182 -4.94 -8.79 12.60
N ASP A 183 -4.10 -8.50 13.59
CA ASP A 183 -3.47 -7.19 13.79
C ASP A 183 -1.95 -7.35 13.88
N LEU A 184 -1.20 -6.35 13.41
CA LEU A 184 0.25 -6.47 13.32
C LEU A 184 0.93 -6.40 14.68
N ILE A 185 0.47 -5.46 15.53
CA ILE A 185 1.01 -5.19 16.88
C ILE A 185 -0.12 -5.18 17.87
N TRP A 186 -0.04 -6.04 18.88
CA TRP A 186 -0.94 -6.09 20.01
C TRP A 186 -0.36 -5.33 21.20
N PHE A 187 -1.17 -4.59 21.90
CA PHE A 187 -0.70 -3.84 23.06
C PHE A 187 -1.73 -3.80 24.18
N ASP A 188 -1.25 -3.59 25.41
CA ASP A 188 -1.99 -3.15 26.57
C ASP A 188 -1.52 -1.75 26.99
N ASN A 189 -1.89 -1.29 28.20
CA ASN A 189 -1.52 0.05 28.65
C ASN A 189 -0.01 0.21 28.96
N LEU A 190 0.76 -0.86 29.05
CA LEU A 190 2.14 -0.87 29.52
C LEU A 190 3.11 -1.55 28.56
N THR A 191 2.64 -2.51 27.76
CA THR A 191 3.47 -3.36 26.92
C THR A 191 2.93 -3.50 25.50
N SER A 192 3.77 -3.94 24.58
CA SER A 192 3.36 -4.29 23.22
C SER A 192 3.99 -5.60 22.79
N VAL A 193 3.25 -6.39 21.98
CA VAL A 193 3.70 -7.65 21.42
C VAL A 193 3.58 -7.59 19.90
N ARG A 194 4.66 -7.92 19.22
CA ARG A 194 4.72 -8.01 17.76
C ARG A 194 4.28 -9.39 17.31
N SER A 195 3.42 -9.45 16.31
CA SER A 195 3.01 -10.73 15.71
C SER A 195 4.12 -11.33 14.82
N ALA A 196 3.99 -12.59 14.41
CA ALA A 196 4.86 -13.19 13.40
C ALA A 196 4.84 -12.39 12.09
N ASN A 197 3.66 -11.88 11.70
CA ASN A 197 3.46 -11.02 10.53
C ASN A 197 4.30 -9.72 10.62
N TYR A 198 4.43 -9.13 11.83
CA TYR A 198 5.29 -7.95 12.03
C TYR A 198 6.74 -8.22 11.62
N TYR A 199 7.28 -9.36 12.02
CA TYR A 199 8.67 -9.68 11.71
C TYR A 199 8.90 -9.91 10.21
N VAL A 200 7.90 -10.44 9.49
CA VAL A 200 7.94 -10.51 8.02
C VAL A 200 8.01 -9.11 7.43
N GLN A 201 7.11 -8.21 7.84
CA GLN A 201 7.11 -6.81 7.37
C GLN A 201 8.45 -6.12 7.68
N GLN A 202 8.99 -6.34 8.89
CA GLN A 202 10.27 -5.79 9.30
C GLN A 202 11.43 -6.28 8.43
N LEU A 203 11.49 -7.59 8.14
CA LEU A 203 12.55 -8.17 7.31
C LEU A 203 12.58 -7.51 5.92
N TYR A 204 11.45 -7.37 5.25
CA TYR A 204 11.37 -6.68 3.97
C TYR A 204 11.66 -5.18 4.09
N GLY A 205 11.16 -4.53 5.13
CA GLY A 205 11.33 -3.09 5.33
C GLY A 205 12.77 -2.66 5.60
N VAL A 206 13.54 -3.45 6.35
CA VAL A 206 14.94 -3.13 6.69
C VAL A 206 15.97 -3.70 5.71
N ASN A 207 15.61 -4.74 4.96
CA ASN A 207 16.50 -5.39 3.98
C ASN A 207 16.12 -5.07 2.53
N LYS A 208 15.58 -3.91 2.28
CA LYS A 208 15.23 -3.46 0.92
C LYS A 208 16.46 -3.02 0.14
N GLY A 209 16.53 -3.42 -1.13
CA GLY A 209 17.57 -2.94 -2.05
C GLY A 209 17.18 -1.66 -2.79
N THR A 210 18.13 -1.15 -3.56
CA THR A 210 17.92 -0.01 -4.47
C THR A 210 17.54 -0.44 -5.89
N ASN A 211 17.80 -1.69 -6.25
CA ASN A 211 17.52 -2.26 -7.55
C ASN A 211 17.00 -3.70 -7.41
N VAL A 212 15.89 -3.99 -8.04
CA VAL A 212 15.41 -5.38 -8.17
C VAL A 212 16.30 -6.14 -9.13
N LEU A 213 16.63 -7.38 -8.76
CA LEU A 213 17.38 -8.31 -9.60
C LEU A 213 16.45 -9.40 -10.13
N LYS A 214 16.75 -9.86 -11.34
CA LYS A 214 16.04 -11.01 -11.90
C LYS A 214 16.53 -12.29 -11.22
N LEU A 215 15.66 -12.90 -10.41
CA LEU A 215 15.87 -14.22 -9.82
C LEU A 215 14.96 -15.24 -10.50
N THR A 216 15.54 -16.28 -11.10
CA THR A 216 14.78 -17.30 -11.81
C THR A 216 15.31 -18.69 -11.54
N GLU A 217 14.41 -19.67 -11.54
CA GLU A 217 14.69 -21.08 -11.59
C GLU A 217 14.14 -21.62 -12.92
N ASN A 218 14.97 -22.32 -13.70
CA ASN A 218 14.60 -22.83 -15.02
C ASN A 218 13.97 -21.77 -15.95
N GLY A 219 14.42 -20.51 -15.84
CA GLY A 219 13.94 -19.38 -16.65
C GLY A 219 12.63 -18.75 -16.18
N LYS A 220 12.01 -19.26 -15.13
CA LYS A 220 10.77 -18.72 -14.53
C LYS A 220 11.05 -18.02 -13.20
N ALA A 221 10.18 -17.08 -12.83
CA ALA A 221 10.22 -16.49 -11.48
C ALA A 221 10.02 -17.56 -10.40
N VAL A 222 10.70 -17.44 -9.28
CA VAL A 222 10.58 -18.34 -8.13
C VAL A 222 9.35 -17.94 -7.33
N ALA A 223 8.18 -18.44 -7.71
CA ALA A 223 6.89 -17.96 -7.24
C ALA A 223 5.91 -19.09 -6.89
N GLY A 224 6.41 -20.15 -6.25
CA GLY A 224 5.59 -21.23 -5.68
C GLY A 224 5.82 -22.61 -6.29
N GLU A 225 6.66 -22.76 -7.30
CA GLU A 225 7.05 -24.09 -7.76
C GLU A 225 7.78 -24.84 -6.64
N ASN A 226 7.34 -26.05 -6.32
CA ASN A 226 7.81 -26.85 -5.19
C ASN A 226 7.70 -26.13 -3.82
N GLY A 227 6.79 -25.18 -3.67
CA GLY A 227 6.61 -24.40 -2.44
C GLY A 227 7.71 -23.36 -2.18
N LEU A 228 8.57 -23.08 -3.17
CA LEU A 228 9.64 -22.09 -3.05
C LEU A 228 9.21 -20.74 -3.57
N TYR A 229 9.44 -19.69 -2.78
CA TYR A 229 9.19 -18.29 -3.11
C TYR A 229 10.44 -17.48 -2.84
N ALA A 230 10.86 -16.67 -3.79
CA ALA A 230 12.05 -15.84 -3.61
C ALA A 230 12.01 -14.59 -4.51
N SER A 231 12.62 -13.53 -4.03
CA SER A 231 12.98 -12.34 -4.79
C SER A 231 14.42 -11.96 -4.48
N ALA A 232 15.00 -11.10 -5.29
CA ALA A 232 16.34 -10.62 -5.07
C ALA A 232 16.47 -9.14 -5.40
N CYS A 233 17.27 -8.44 -4.62
CA CYS A 233 17.61 -7.06 -4.90
C CYS A 233 19.10 -6.78 -4.60
N PHE A 234 19.58 -5.65 -5.09
CA PHE A 234 20.91 -5.13 -4.83
C PHE A 234 20.83 -3.79 -4.16
N ASP A 235 21.54 -3.61 -3.07
CA ASP A 235 21.67 -2.29 -2.44
C ASP A 235 23.00 -1.63 -2.84
N LYS A 236 22.89 -0.48 -3.53
CA LYS A 236 24.06 0.28 -3.98
C LYS A 236 24.86 0.90 -2.85
N ALA A 237 24.22 1.26 -1.74
CA ALA A 237 24.90 1.92 -0.63
C ALA A 237 25.82 0.93 0.11
N THR A 238 25.32 -0.25 0.40
CA THR A 238 26.08 -1.31 1.10
C THR A 238 26.82 -2.24 0.17
N LYS A 239 26.54 -2.17 -1.15
CA LYS A 239 27.05 -3.10 -2.18
C LYS A 239 26.68 -4.58 -1.90
N SER A 240 25.53 -4.79 -1.27
CA SER A 240 25.05 -6.11 -0.86
C SER A 240 24.01 -6.66 -1.82
N TYR A 241 24.05 -7.96 -2.05
CA TYR A 241 22.95 -8.73 -2.63
C TYR A 241 22.05 -9.20 -1.49
N ILE A 242 20.74 -9.03 -1.67
CA ILE A 242 19.71 -9.43 -0.71
C ILE A 242 18.80 -10.42 -1.43
N VAL A 243 18.61 -11.60 -0.85
CA VAL A 243 17.78 -12.68 -1.38
C VAL A 243 16.80 -13.13 -0.31
#